data_3920f9c85eb3ddc41c328d86fbc12677
#
_entry.id   3920f9c85eb3ddc41c328d86fbc12677
#
_cell.length_a   1.000
_cell.length_b   1.000
_cell.length_c   1.000
_cell.angle_alpha   90.00
_cell.angle_beta   90.00
_cell.angle_gamma   90.00
#
_symmetry.space_group_name_H-M   'P 1'
#
loop_
_entity.id
_entity.type
_entity.pdbx_description
1 polymer ?
#
loop_
_entity_poly.entity_id
_entity_poly.type
_entity_poly.pdbx_seq_one_letter_code
_entity_poly.pdbx_strand_id
1 'polypeptide(L)'
;MRRIKVGVLGATGSVGQRFVQLLASHPWFEIAALFASERSAGKEYREVAKWFLPCEMPENVAEMEVRALSELEAVRKEEDVEILFSALPSEVAAEVEKKSASLGYAVASNVSVHRMDEDVPLVIPEVNAEHLALIETQRERRGWDGFIITNPNCSSIMLTLTLKPLMRFGIEEVRVATMQAVSGAGYAGVPSMAIIDNVIPFIAKEEEKMETEPLKILGTLENGRVKPASFSISASCHRVPVLDGHTEAVWVRFSEEVSVDEVKNAFKNFRSELKTPFAPEKPLILREEPDRPQPRLDRDAGSGMSVSIGRIRASSGGGGGSGARRVKEREKRKRGEIHRAWTQHD
;
A
#
# COMPACT_ATOMS: atom_id res chain seq x y z
N MET A 1 3.92 28.19 8.85
CA MET A 1 5.03 27.45 8.19
C MET A 1 4.87 27.61 6.69
N ARG A 2 5.97 27.80 5.94
CA ARG A 2 5.94 27.72 4.46
C ARG A 2 5.58 26.29 4.07
N ARG A 3 4.57 26.10 3.20
CA ARG A 3 4.23 24.79 2.67
C ARG A 3 5.26 24.37 1.63
N ILE A 4 5.56 23.08 1.56
CA ILE A 4 6.44 22.48 0.56
C ILE A 4 5.68 22.39 -0.75
N LYS A 5 6.27 22.91 -1.82
CA LYS A 5 5.69 22.83 -3.15
C LYS A 5 5.86 21.44 -3.75
N VAL A 6 4.77 20.90 -4.23
CA VAL A 6 4.70 19.54 -4.76
C VAL A 6 4.10 19.50 -6.16
N GLY A 7 4.49 18.50 -6.94
CA GLY A 7 3.89 18.19 -8.23
C GLY A 7 3.22 16.83 -8.24
N VAL A 8 2.23 16.64 -9.13
CA VAL A 8 1.55 15.36 -9.33
C VAL A 8 1.78 14.87 -10.74
N LEU A 9 2.48 13.74 -10.90
CA LEU A 9 2.70 13.06 -12.17
C LEU A 9 1.53 12.12 -12.46
N GLY A 10 0.91 12.26 -13.64
CA GLY A 10 -0.29 11.51 -14.00
C GLY A 10 -1.57 12.04 -13.33
N ALA A 11 -1.64 13.36 -13.11
CA ALA A 11 -2.70 14.03 -12.36
C ALA A 11 -4.12 13.76 -12.88
N THR A 12 -4.32 13.46 -14.17
CA THR A 12 -5.62 13.21 -14.79
C THR A 12 -6.16 11.79 -14.59
N GLY A 13 -5.31 10.85 -14.14
CA GLY A 13 -5.69 9.46 -13.83
C GLY A 13 -6.42 9.34 -12.49
N SER A 14 -7.05 8.19 -12.22
CA SER A 14 -7.81 7.95 -10.97
C SER A 14 -6.98 8.13 -9.71
N VAL A 15 -5.79 7.56 -9.66
CA VAL A 15 -4.86 7.71 -8.52
C VAL A 15 -4.31 9.13 -8.43
N GLY A 16 -3.99 9.75 -9.58
CA GLY A 16 -3.57 11.15 -9.63
C GLY A 16 -4.62 12.11 -9.06
N GLN A 17 -5.89 11.88 -9.37
CA GLN A 17 -7.00 12.65 -8.81
C GLN A 17 -7.13 12.47 -7.28
N ARG A 18 -6.86 11.28 -6.75
CA ARG A 18 -6.78 11.06 -5.29
C ARG A 18 -5.64 11.86 -4.66
N PHE A 19 -4.46 11.90 -5.28
CA PHE A 19 -3.39 12.79 -4.83
C PHE A 19 -3.83 14.25 -4.84
N VAL A 20 -4.44 14.72 -5.92
CA VAL A 20 -4.96 16.10 -6.02
C VAL A 20 -5.96 16.37 -4.90
N GLN A 21 -6.93 15.48 -4.67
CA GLN A 21 -7.91 15.61 -3.60
C GLN A 21 -7.27 15.75 -2.21
N LEU A 22 -6.32 14.86 -1.88
CA LEU A 22 -5.68 14.83 -0.57
C LEU A 22 -4.70 15.99 -0.36
N LEU A 23 -4.03 16.43 -1.42
CA LEU A 23 -3.02 17.48 -1.36
C LEU A 23 -3.63 18.88 -1.40
N ALA A 24 -4.78 19.08 -2.02
CA ALA A 24 -5.38 20.41 -2.21
C ALA A 24 -5.63 21.18 -0.90
N SER A 25 -5.90 20.48 0.20
CA SER A 25 -6.09 21.05 1.54
C SER A 25 -5.03 20.61 2.56
N HIS A 26 -3.90 20.03 2.09
CA HIS A 26 -2.89 19.48 2.98
C HIS A 26 -2.16 20.59 3.75
N PRO A 27 -1.96 20.47 5.08
CA PRO A 27 -1.36 21.56 5.87
C PRO A 27 0.12 21.80 5.58
N TRP A 28 0.86 20.80 5.09
CA TRP A 28 2.29 20.86 4.82
C TRP A 28 2.63 21.06 3.34
N PHE A 29 1.74 20.67 2.44
CA PHE A 29 2.00 20.67 1.00
C PHE A 29 1.15 21.69 0.26
N GLU A 30 1.67 22.16 -0.87
CA GLU A 30 1.00 23.04 -1.82
C GLU A 30 1.22 22.47 -3.22
N ILE A 31 0.14 22.15 -3.94
CA ILE A 31 0.24 21.73 -5.33
C ILE A 31 0.69 22.92 -6.15
N ALA A 32 1.87 22.83 -6.74
CA ALA A 32 2.43 23.85 -7.62
C ALA A 32 2.43 23.41 -9.10
N ALA A 33 2.49 22.11 -9.39
CA ALA A 33 2.50 21.61 -10.75
C ALA A 33 1.66 20.33 -10.93
N LEU A 34 0.95 20.24 -12.04
CA LEU A 34 0.20 19.06 -12.46
C LEU A 34 0.74 18.59 -13.80
N PHE A 35 1.19 17.34 -13.86
CA PHE A 35 1.73 16.75 -15.07
C PHE A 35 0.83 15.68 -15.65
N ALA A 36 0.63 15.69 -16.96
CA ALA A 36 -0.08 14.65 -17.68
C ALA A 36 0.54 14.41 -19.07
N SER A 37 -0.18 13.70 -19.94
CA SER A 37 0.27 13.46 -21.32
C SER A 37 0.33 14.75 -22.13
N GLU A 38 1.13 14.76 -23.21
CA GLU A 38 1.25 15.87 -24.16
C GLU A 38 -0.13 16.35 -24.70
N ARG A 39 -1.13 15.49 -24.77
CA ARG A 39 -2.50 15.85 -25.21
C ARG A 39 -3.21 16.79 -24.23
N SER A 40 -2.83 16.74 -22.97
CA SER A 40 -3.42 17.53 -21.89
C SER A 40 -2.62 18.78 -21.55
N ALA A 41 -1.35 18.84 -21.96
CA ALA A 41 -0.47 19.96 -21.66
C ALA A 41 -0.97 21.29 -22.27
N GLY A 42 -0.75 22.38 -21.55
CA GLY A 42 -1.16 23.73 -21.92
C GLY A 42 -2.65 24.04 -21.75
N LYS A 43 -3.41 23.15 -21.12
CA LYS A 43 -4.86 23.33 -20.85
C LYS A 43 -5.12 23.39 -19.35
N GLU A 44 -6.21 24.00 -18.97
CA GLU A 44 -6.66 23.99 -17.58
C GLU A 44 -7.00 22.55 -17.12
N TYR A 45 -6.69 22.25 -15.87
CA TYR A 45 -6.91 20.91 -15.31
C TYR A 45 -8.37 20.47 -15.42
N ARG A 46 -9.33 21.39 -15.18
CA ARG A 46 -10.78 21.11 -15.31
C ARG A 46 -11.23 20.72 -16.73
N GLU A 47 -10.51 21.15 -17.76
CA GLU A 47 -10.83 20.82 -19.14
C GLU A 47 -10.38 19.42 -19.55
N VAL A 48 -9.31 18.93 -18.93
CA VAL A 48 -8.66 17.66 -19.31
C VAL A 48 -8.85 16.54 -18.29
N ALA A 49 -9.08 16.85 -17.02
CA ALA A 49 -9.35 15.87 -15.99
C ALA A 49 -10.84 15.52 -15.96
N LYS A 50 -11.17 14.34 -16.46
CA LYS A 50 -12.49 13.79 -16.21
C LYS A 50 -12.57 13.40 -14.74
N TRP A 51 -13.13 14.30 -13.89
CA TRP A 51 -13.18 14.09 -12.46
C TRP A 51 -14.13 12.95 -12.07
N PHE A 52 -13.61 11.93 -11.38
CA PHE A 52 -14.35 10.71 -11.06
C PHE A 52 -14.70 10.58 -9.58
N LEU A 53 -14.09 11.41 -8.72
CA LEU A 53 -14.26 11.26 -7.28
C LEU A 53 -15.63 11.75 -6.83
N PRO A 54 -16.23 11.17 -5.76
CA PRO A 54 -17.54 11.56 -5.26
C PRO A 54 -17.50 12.85 -4.44
N CYS A 55 -16.73 13.82 -4.88
CA CYS A 55 -16.62 15.17 -4.34
C CYS A 55 -16.36 16.14 -5.48
N GLU A 56 -16.55 17.42 -5.26
CA GLU A 56 -16.22 18.43 -6.25
C GLU A 56 -14.70 18.55 -6.45
N MET A 57 -14.30 18.92 -7.67
CA MET A 57 -12.91 19.21 -7.97
C MET A 57 -12.47 20.44 -7.15
N PRO A 58 -11.32 20.41 -6.47
CA PRO A 58 -10.85 21.56 -5.70
C PRO A 58 -10.64 22.79 -6.60
N GLU A 59 -11.29 23.91 -6.26
CA GLU A 59 -11.25 25.14 -7.05
C GLU A 59 -9.84 25.68 -7.27
N ASN A 60 -8.99 25.60 -6.25
CA ASN A 60 -7.58 26.04 -6.31
C ASN A 60 -6.72 25.24 -7.27
N VAL A 61 -7.18 24.13 -7.77
CA VAL A 61 -6.47 23.26 -8.71
C VAL A 61 -7.13 23.24 -10.09
N ALA A 62 -8.45 23.50 -10.15
CA ALA A 62 -9.25 23.40 -11.36
C ALA A 62 -8.72 24.30 -12.52
N GLU A 63 -8.20 25.47 -12.18
CA GLU A 63 -7.67 26.46 -13.14
C GLU A 63 -6.15 26.33 -13.39
N MET A 64 -5.49 25.38 -12.72
CA MET A 64 -4.06 25.19 -12.97
C MET A 64 -3.82 24.62 -14.36
N GLU A 65 -2.81 25.19 -15.04
CA GLU A 65 -2.34 24.67 -16.33
C GLU A 65 -1.64 23.33 -16.13
N VAL A 66 -2.02 22.33 -16.92
CA VAL A 66 -1.38 21.03 -16.94
C VAL A 66 -0.09 21.09 -17.75
N ARG A 67 1.02 20.63 -17.17
CA ARG A 67 2.34 20.61 -17.77
C ARG A 67 2.61 19.28 -18.49
N ALA A 68 3.44 19.33 -19.53
CA ALA A 68 3.98 18.13 -20.14
C ALA A 68 5.10 17.52 -19.28
N LEU A 69 5.33 16.20 -19.38
CA LEU A 69 6.44 15.53 -18.69
C LEU A 69 7.82 16.00 -19.19
N SER A 70 7.89 16.55 -20.40
CA SER A 70 9.10 17.18 -20.96
C SER A 70 9.53 18.45 -20.22
N GLU A 71 8.60 19.13 -19.51
CA GLU A 71 8.83 20.37 -18.77
C GLU A 71 9.39 20.17 -17.34
N LEU A 72 9.60 18.94 -16.90
CA LEU A 72 10.07 18.64 -15.54
C LEU A 72 11.31 19.45 -15.13
N GLU A 73 12.27 19.63 -16.01
CA GLU A 73 13.49 20.38 -15.71
C GLU A 73 13.23 21.88 -15.56
N ALA A 74 12.36 22.46 -16.38
CA ALA A 74 11.95 23.86 -16.29
C ALA A 74 11.18 24.11 -14.98
N VAL A 75 10.18 23.29 -14.68
CA VAL A 75 9.38 23.39 -13.45
C VAL A 75 10.26 23.28 -12.19
N ARG A 76 11.28 22.40 -12.19
CA ARG A 76 12.22 22.29 -11.06
C ARG A 76 12.96 23.59 -10.78
N LYS A 77 13.36 24.28 -11.85
CA LYS A 77 14.15 25.53 -11.78
C LYS A 77 13.28 26.76 -11.46
N GLU A 78 12.07 26.80 -12.02
CA GLU A 78 11.24 28.01 -12.04
C GLU A 78 10.22 28.04 -10.88
N GLU A 79 9.67 26.90 -10.51
CA GLU A 79 8.55 26.82 -9.58
C GLU A 79 8.94 26.30 -8.18
N ASP A 80 10.20 25.91 -7.97
CA ASP A 80 10.73 25.43 -6.69
C ASP A 80 9.97 24.20 -6.14
N VAL A 81 9.53 23.33 -7.06
CA VAL A 81 8.88 22.06 -6.70
C VAL A 81 9.91 21.08 -6.18
N GLU A 82 9.70 20.56 -4.96
CA GLU A 82 10.65 19.69 -4.28
C GLU A 82 10.27 18.22 -4.39
N ILE A 83 8.98 17.92 -4.32
CA ILE A 83 8.44 16.55 -4.25
C ILE A 83 7.52 16.29 -5.43
N LEU A 84 7.61 15.10 -6.01
CA LEU A 84 6.67 14.61 -7.03
C LEU A 84 5.93 13.37 -6.52
N PHE A 85 4.60 13.43 -6.53
CA PHE A 85 3.75 12.27 -6.30
C PHE A 85 3.43 11.62 -7.65
N SER A 86 3.86 10.36 -7.84
CA SER A 86 3.75 9.67 -9.13
C SER A 86 2.61 8.66 -9.16
N ALA A 87 1.72 8.84 -10.13
CA ALA A 87 0.63 7.95 -10.51
C ALA A 87 0.63 7.67 -12.03
N LEU A 88 1.82 7.59 -12.61
CA LEU A 88 2.01 7.33 -14.04
C LEU A 88 1.67 5.88 -14.39
N PRO A 89 1.33 5.60 -15.67
CA PRO A 89 1.37 4.24 -16.19
C PRO A 89 2.78 3.62 -16.06
N SER A 90 2.86 2.33 -15.74
CA SER A 90 4.15 1.66 -15.45
C SER A 90 5.17 1.78 -16.58
N GLU A 91 4.70 1.77 -17.83
CA GLU A 91 5.55 1.87 -19.02
C GLU A 91 6.28 3.23 -19.12
N VAL A 92 5.65 4.28 -18.59
CA VAL A 92 6.18 5.65 -18.60
C VAL A 92 6.97 5.94 -17.33
N ALA A 93 6.50 5.40 -16.19
CA ALA A 93 7.07 5.68 -14.87
C ALA A 93 8.55 5.30 -14.76
N ALA A 94 8.95 4.17 -15.36
CA ALA A 94 10.30 3.65 -15.25
C ALA A 94 11.39 4.68 -15.61
N GLU A 95 11.18 5.44 -16.68
CA GLU A 95 12.15 6.43 -17.15
C GLU A 95 11.89 7.82 -16.54
N VAL A 96 10.61 8.22 -16.41
CA VAL A 96 10.26 9.55 -15.90
C VAL A 96 10.66 9.71 -14.43
N GLU A 97 10.43 8.70 -13.59
CA GLU A 97 10.78 8.75 -12.17
C GLU A 97 12.30 8.82 -11.97
N LYS A 98 13.08 8.04 -12.73
CA LYS A 98 14.55 8.12 -12.71
C LYS A 98 15.05 9.49 -13.16
N LYS A 99 14.51 10.02 -14.26
CA LYS A 99 14.84 11.37 -14.73
C LYS A 99 14.51 12.41 -13.67
N SER A 100 13.35 12.32 -13.03
CA SER A 100 12.93 13.23 -11.97
C SER A 100 13.91 13.20 -10.79
N ALA A 101 14.28 12.01 -10.32
CA ALA A 101 15.24 11.86 -9.23
C ALA A 101 16.63 12.40 -9.61
N SER A 102 17.09 12.20 -10.85
CA SER A 102 18.34 12.78 -11.33
C SER A 102 18.32 14.32 -11.44
N LEU A 103 17.15 14.92 -11.59
CA LEU A 103 16.94 16.37 -11.55
C LEU A 103 16.83 16.91 -10.10
N GLY A 104 16.99 16.07 -9.10
CA GLY A 104 16.95 16.46 -7.69
C GLY A 104 15.56 16.45 -7.04
N TYR A 105 14.55 15.87 -7.67
CA TYR A 105 13.24 15.69 -7.05
C TYR A 105 13.23 14.52 -6.05
N ALA A 106 12.49 14.67 -4.94
CA ALA A 106 12.04 13.56 -4.15
C ALA A 106 10.77 12.96 -4.81
N VAL A 107 10.84 11.72 -5.28
CA VAL A 107 9.73 11.06 -5.97
C VAL A 107 9.05 10.07 -5.04
N ALA A 108 7.79 10.33 -4.69
CA ALA A 108 6.92 9.40 -3.96
C ALA A 108 6.04 8.66 -4.98
N SER A 109 6.39 7.41 -5.29
CA SER A 109 5.76 6.65 -6.37
C SER A 109 4.72 5.65 -5.86
N ASN A 110 3.53 5.67 -6.47
CA ASN A 110 2.51 4.62 -6.30
C ASN A 110 2.65 3.50 -7.35
N VAL A 111 3.60 3.65 -8.29
CA VAL A 111 3.80 2.70 -9.38
C VAL A 111 4.64 1.51 -8.95
N SER A 112 4.37 0.33 -9.52
CA SER A 112 5.04 -0.90 -9.07
C SER A 112 6.48 -1.07 -9.58
N VAL A 113 6.91 -0.28 -10.56
CA VAL A 113 8.11 -0.52 -11.37
C VAL A 113 9.40 -0.57 -10.55
N HIS A 114 9.53 0.27 -9.52
CA HIS A 114 10.72 0.37 -8.67
C HIS A 114 10.58 -0.28 -7.28
N ARG A 115 9.44 -0.90 -6.97
CA ARG A 115 9.19 -1.46 -5.63
C ARG A 115 10.21 -2.47 -5.17
N MET A 116 10.71 -3.29 -6.09
CA MET A 116 11.64 -4.38 -5.79
C MET A 116 13.11 -4.04 -6.08
N ASP A 117 13.43 -2.81 -6.53
CA ASP A 117 14.81 -2.35 -6.67
C ASP A 117 15.51 -2.37 -5.30
N GLU A 118 16.76 -2.87 -5.22
CA GLU A 118 17.48 -3.07 -3.95
C GLU A 118 17.71 -1.79 -3.16
N ASP A 119 17.94 -0.68 -3.86
CA ASP A 119 18.24 0.63 -3.30
C ASP A 119 17.02 1.56 -3.18
N VAL A 120 15.83 1.07 -3.54
CA VAL A 120 14.58 1.85 -3.44
C VAL A 120 13.78 1.40 -2.21
N PRO A 121 13.49 2.32 -1.28
CA PRO A 121 12.63 2.01 -0.15
C PRO A 121 11.20 1.70 -0.60
N LEU A 122 10.67 0.55 -0.16
CA LEU A 122 9.26 0.18 -0.25
C LEU A 122 8.67 0.36 1.15
N VAL A 123 7.85 1.42 1.35
CA VAL A 123 7.55 1.92 2.70
C VAL A 123 6.07 1.92 3.02
N ILE A 124 5.76 1.37 4.20
CA ILE A 124 4.55 1.65 4.96
C ILE A 124 5.05 2.37 6.22
N PRO A 125 4.82 3.68 6.37
CA PRO A 125 5.45 4.45 7.44
C PRO A 125 5.21 3.90 8.86
N GLU A 126 4.05 3.28 9.11
CA GLU A 126 3.71 2.63 10.39
C GLU A 126 4.46 1.32 10.63
N VAL A 127 5.13 0.77 9.62
CA VAL A 127 5.73 -0.57 9.65
C VAL A 127 7.25 -0.52 9.62
N ASN A 128 7.81 0.26 8.67
CA ASN A 128 9.23 0.20 8.31
C ASN A 128 9.81 1.56 7.89
N ALA A 129 9.47 2.64 8.61
CA ALA A 129 10.02 3.97 8.33
C ALA A 129 11.56 4.01 8.31
N GLU A 130 12.23 3.12 9.05
CA GLU A 130 13.68 2.94 9.08
C GLU A 130 14.28 2.57 7.71
N HIS A 131 13.50 1.98 6.81
CA HIS A 131 13.95 1.68 5.44
C HIS A 131 14.20 2.94 4.60
N LEU A 132 13.74 4.12 5.02
CA LEU A 132 14.08 5.40 4.38
C LEU A 132 15.59 5.68 4.39
N ALA A 133 16.37 5.05 5.27
CA ALA A 133 17.82 5.15 5.24
C ALA A 133 18.47 4.60 3.93
N LEU A 134 17.72 3.81 3.13
CA LEU A 134 18.15 3.42 1.77
C LEU A 134 18.30 4.62 0.82
N ILE A 135 17.69 5.77 1.11
CA ILE A 135 17.78 6.97 0.27
C ILE A 135 19.24 7.39 0.07
N GLU A 136 20.04 7.35 1.13
CA GLU A 136 21.47 7.71 1.03
C GLU A 136 22.23 6.69 0.15
N THR A 137 21.98 5.40 0.33
CA THR A 137 22.55 4.35 -0.53
C THR A 137 22.12 4.52 -1.99
N GLN A 138 20.88 4.90 -2.22
CA GLN A 138 20.34 5.14 -3.57
C GLN A 138 21.06 6.32 -4.24
N ARG A 139 21.20 7.45 -3.52
CA ARG A 139 21.91 8.64 -4.01
C ARG A 139 23.35 8.34 -4.37
N GLU A 140 24.06 7.65 -3.49
CA GLU A 140 25.46 7.24 -3.72
C GLU A 140 25.59 6.33 -4.94
N ARG A 141 24.77 5.30 -5.06
CA ARG A 141 24.85 4.32 -6.16
C ARG A 141 24.46 4.89 -7.52
N ARG A 142 23.46 5.76 -7.54
CA ARG A 142 22.88 6.29 -8.79
C ARG A 142 23.46 7.65 -9.18
N GLY A 143 24.19 8.31 -8.29
CA GLY A 143 24.75 9.65 -8.51
C GLY A 143 23.66 10.71 -8.65
N TRP A 144 22.58 10.62 -7.86
CA TRP A 144 21.46 11.53 -7.89
C TRP A 144 21.41 12.43 -6.65
N ASP A 145 20.95 13.66 -6.81
CA ASP A 145 20.63 14.54 -5.68
C ASP A 145 19.23 14.24 -5.11
N GLY A 146 18.31 13.83 -5.96
CA GLY A 146 16.99 13.38 -5.57
C GLY A 146 16.95 11.91 -5.18
N PHE A 147 15.74 11.36 -5.09
CA PHE A 147 15.52 9.94 -4.77
C PHE A 147 14.12 9.47 -5.17
N ILE A 148 13.94 8.16 -5.19
CA ILE A 148 12.63 7.50 -5.37
C ILE A 148 12.31 6.72 -4.09
N ILE A 149 11.12 6.91 -3.55
CA ILE A 149 10.49 6.01 -2.58
C ILE A 149 9.22 5.44 -3.20
N THR A 150 8.83 4.23 -2.80
CA THR A 150 7.67 3.56 -3.38
C THR A 150 6.65 3.18 -2.31
N ASN A 151 5.38 3.32 -2.68
CA ASN A 151 4.24 2.82 -1.93
C ASN A 151 3.93 1.38 -2.39
N PRO A 152 3.65 0.44 -1.47
CA PRO A 152 3.33 -0.95 -1.83
C PRO A 152 1.98 -1.11 -2.55
N ASN A 153 1.72 -2.33 -2.99
CA ASN A 153 0.40 -2.74 -3.45
C ASN A 153 -0.63 -2.62 -2.31
N CYS A 154 -1.87 -2.25 -2.64
CA CYS A 154 -2.94 -2.00 -1.67
C CYS A 154 -3.20 -3.19 -0.74
N SER A 155 -3.30 -4.41 -1.28
CA SER A 155 -3.47 -5.63 -0.47
C SER A 155 -2.20 -5.94 0.32
N SER A 156 -1.00 -5.76 -0.25
CA SER A 156 0.27 -5.91 0.48
C SER A 156 0.36 -4.98 1.69
N ILE A 157 -0.18 -3.74 1.59
CA ILE A 157 -0.22 -2.79 2.72
C ILE A 157 -1.06 -3.37 3.86
N MET A 158 -2.29 -3.82 3.58
CA MET A 158 -3.19 -4.38 4.59
C MET A 158 -2.58 -5.61 5.27
N LEU A 159 -2.09 -6.55 4.48
CA LEU A 159 -1.43 -7.76 4.98
C LEU A 159 -0.25 -7.41 5.87
N THR A 160 0.66 -6.58 5.39
CA THR A 160 1.92 -6.25 6.07
C THR A 160 1.70 -5.48 7.36
N LEU A 161 0.81 -4.47 7.34
CA LEU A 161 0.45 -3.69 8.52
C LEU A 161 -0.09 -4.58 9.64
N THR A 162 -0.84 -5.61 9.28
CA THR A 162 -1.38 -6.57 10.26
C THR A 162 -0.35 -7.61 10.70
N LEU A 163 0.55 -8.04 9.83
CA LEU A 163 1.60 -8.97 10.22
C LEU A 163 2.64 -8.33 11.16
N LYS A 164 2.88 -7.00 11.05
CA LYS A 164 3.89 -6.30 11.84
C LYS A 164 3.83 -6.60 13.35
N PRO A 165 2.71 -6.41 14.06
CA PRO A 165 2.65 -6.71 15.49
C PRO A 165 2.78 -8.20 15.84
N LEU A 166 2.68 -9.08 14.85
CA LEU A 166 2.78 -10.53 15.02
C LEU A 166 4.18 -11.09 14.75
N MET A 167 5.05 -10.30 14.14
CA MET A 167 6.44 -10.70 13.85
C MET A 167 7.16 -11.22 15.10
N ARG A 168 6.86 -10.66 16.27
CA ARG A 168 7.43 -11.06 17.56
C ARG A 168 7.12 -12.50 17.98
N PHE A 169 6.14 -13.15 17.37
CA PHE A 169 5.77 -14.54 17.66
C PHE A 169 6.43 -15.55 16.72
N GLY A 170 7.33 -15.11 15.84
CA GLY A 170 8.00 -15.98 14.87
C GLY A 170 7.07 -16.54 13.82
N ILE A 171 6.72 -15.72 12.81
CA ILE A 171 5.91 -16.17 11.68
C ILE A 171 6.71 -17.17 10.85
N GLU A 172 6.14 -18.34 10.55
CA GLU A 172 6.73 -19.37 9.66
C GLU A 172 6.04 -19.38 8.29
N GLU A 173 4.71 -19.22 8.26
CA GLU A 173 3.92 -19.32 7.04
C GLU A 173 2.68 -18.43 7.15
N VAL A 174 2.37 -17.76 6.04
CA VAL A 174 1.13 -17.01 5.86
C VAL A 174 0.41 -17.54 4.64
N ARG A 175 -0.88 -17.80 4.77
CA ARG A 175 -1.78 -18.04 3.63
C ARG A 175 -2.81 -16.94 3.60
N VAL A 176 -3.05 -16.38 2.44
CA VAL A 176 -4.00 -15.27 2.28
C VAL A 176 -4.90 -15.49 1.07
N ALA A 177 -6.20 -15.30 1.27
CA ALA A 177 -7.15 -15.17 0.17
C ALA A 177 -7.73 -13.77 0.20
N THR A 178 -7.62 -13.04 -0.91
CA THR A 178 -8.14 -11.68 -1.01
C THR A 178 -9.48 -11.63 -1.72
N MET A 179 -10.35 -10.73 -1.29
CA MET A 179 -11.59 -10.34 -1.97
C MET A 179 -11.47 -8.85 -2.27
N GLN A 180 -10.94 -8.54 -3.46
CA GLN A 180 -10.57 -7.17 -3.82
C GLN A 180 -11.71 -6.44 -4.50
N ALA A 181 -11.96 -5.21 -4.08
CA ALA A 181 -12.95 -4.29 -4.62
C ALA A 181 -12.64 -3.90 -6.08
N VAL A 182 -13.66 -3.51 -6.84
CA VAL A 182 -13.51 -3.13 -8.25
C VAL A 182 -12.75 -1.81 -8.44
N SER A 183 -12.72 -0.93 -7.44
CA SER A 183 -11.91 0.31 -7.44
C SER A 183 -10.43 0.07 -7.69
N GLY A 184 -9.89 -1.04 -7.19
CA GLY A 184 -8.50 -1.43 -7.45
C GLY A 184 -8.15 -1.71 -8.93
N ALA A 185 -9.14 -1.78 -9.82
CA ALA A 185 -8.96 -1.85 -11.27
C ALA A 185 -8.96 -0.45 -11.95
N GLY A 186 -8.95 0.63 -11.17
CA GLY A 186 -9.07 2.01 -11.65
C GLY A 186 -10.52 2.40 -11.98
N TYR A 187 -10.75 3.64 -12.44
CA TYR A 187 -12.11 4.14 -12.68
C TYR A 187 -12.91 3.33 -13.71
N ALA A 188 -12.27 2.86 -14.76
CA ALA A 188 -12.92 1.98 -15.74
C ALA A 188 -13.40 0.66 -15.09
N GLY A 189 -12.78 0.27 -13.99
CA GLY A 189 -13.16 -0.90 -13.21
C GLY A 189 -13.05 -2.19 -14.00
N VAL A 190 -13.94 -3.12 -13.68
CA VAL A 190 -14.15 -4.37 -14.41
C VAL A 190 -15.47 -4.24 -15.17
N PRO A 191 -15.59 -4.71 -16.43
CA PRO A 191 -16.83 -4.69 -17.16
C PRO A 191 -17.99 -5.27 -16.33
N SER A 192 -19.12 -4.59 -16.26
CA SER A 192 -20.22 -4.94 -15.36
C SER A 192 -20.68 -6.38 -15.50
N MET A 193 -20.79 -6.89 -16.72
CA MET A 193 -21.17 -8.29 -16.99
C MET A 193 -20.13 -9.31 -16.55
N ALA A 194 -18.88 -8.90 -16.35
CA ALA A 194 -17.82 -9.80 -15.86
C ALA A 194 -17.84 -9.94 -14.35
N ILE A 195 -18.36 -8.95 -13.60
CA ILE A 195 -18.24 -8.90 -12.15
C ILE A 195 -19.57 -8.95 -11.40
N ILE A 196 -20.69 -8.49 -11.99
CA ILE A 196 -22.00 -8.58 -11.34
C ILE A 196 -22.39 -10.07 -11.25
N ASP A 197 -22.83 -10.50 -10.07
CA ASP A 197 -23.20 -11.89 -9.79
C ASP A 197 -22.03 -12.89 -10.04
N ASN A 198 -20.77 -12.44 -9.87
CA ASN A 198 -19.58 -13.23 -10.17
C ASN A 198 -18.42 -12.93 -9.22
N VAL A 199 -17.50 -13.90 -9.10
CA VAL A 199 -16.18 -13.77 -8.47
C VAL A 199 -15.13 -14.17 -9.49
N ILE A 200 -14.15 -13.29 -9.76
CA ILE A 200 -13.06 -13.59 -10.68
C ILE A 200 -11.85 -14.05 -9.85
N PRO A 201 -11.42 -15.33 -9.94
CA PRO A 201 -10.33 -15.86 -9.12
C PRO A 201 -8.96 -15.57 -9.74
N PHE A 202 -8.78 -14.36 -10.27
CA PHE A 202 -7.55 -13.93 -10.91
C PHE A 202 -7.45 -12.41 -11.00
N ILE A 203 -6.31 -11.87 -10.56
CA ILE A 203 -5.89 -10.49 -10.81
C ILE A 203 -4.44 -10.55 -11.26
N ALA A 204 -4.15 -10.05 -12.45
CA ALA A 204 -2.84 -10.18 -13.08
C ALA A 204 -1.70 -9.65 -12.17
N LYS A 205 -0.68 -10.48 -11.92
CA LYS A 205 0.50 -10.17 -11.08
C LYS A 205 0.19 -9.82 -9.63
N GLU A 206 -1.01 -10.04 -9.13
CA GLU A 206 -1.38 -9.62 -7.78
C GLU A 206 -0.83 -10.59 -6.74
N GLU A 207 -0.94 -11.89 -6.97
CA GLU A 207 -0.42 -12.94 -6.08
C GLU A 207 1.10 -12.81 -5.91
N GLU A 208 1.83 -12.58 -7.00
CA GLU A 208 3.28 -12.36 -6.99
C GLU A 208 3.68 -11.16 -6.09
N LYS A 209 2.94 -10.05 -6.16
CA LYS A 209 3.17 -8.90 -5.27
C LYS A 209 2.88 -9.24 -3.81
N MET A 210 1.76 -9.92 -3.55
CA MET A 210 1.37 -10.35 -2.21
C MET A 210 2.38 -11.31 -1.57
N GLU A 211 3.08 -12.11 -2.37
CA GLU A 211 4.09 -13.06 -1.90
C GLU A 211 5.48 -12.45 -1.71
N THR A 212 5.77 -11.31 -2.36
CA THR A 212 7.12 -10.72 -2.37
C THR A 212 7.24 -9.38 -1.63
N GLU A 213 6.32 -8.45 -1.85
CA GLU A 213 6.39 -7.11 -1.25
C GLU A 213 6.40 -7.14 0.29
N PRO A 214 5.52 -7.93 0.98
CA PRO A 214 5.52 -8.00 2.43
C PRO A 214 6.84 -8.51 3.01
N LEU A 215 7.53 -9.42 2.32
CA LEU A 215 8.82 -9.93 2.77
C LEU A 215 9.90 -8.84 2.74
N LYS A 216 9.90 -7.97 1.72
CA LYS A 216 10.78 -6.79 1.67
C LYS A 216 10.43 -5.81 2.78
N ILE A 217 9.15 -5.48 2.96
CA ILE A 217 8.71 -4.47 3.93
C ILE A 217 8.98 -4.91 5.38
N LEU A 218 8.74 -6.18 5.70
CA LEU A 218 9.00 -6.77 7.03
C LEU A 218 10.44 -7.27 7.21
N GLY A 219 11.29 -7.04 6.22
CA GLY A 219 12.71 -7.38 6.26
C GLY A 219 13.49 -6.45 7.17
N THR A 220 14.77 -6.75 7.33
CA THR A 220 15.72 -5.98 8.15
C THR A 220 16.68 -5.20 7.26
N LEU A 221 16.87 -3.92 7.56
CA LEU A 221 17.85 -3.10 6.85
C LEU A 221 19.28 -3.44 7.37
N GLU A 222 20.11 -3.95 6.48
CA GLU A 222 21.50 -4.36 6.78
C GLU A 222 22.44 -3.89 5.66
N ASN A 223 23.49 -3.16 5.98
CA ASN A 223 24.54 -2.75 5.03
C ASN A 223 24.01 -2.08 3.72
N GLY A 224 23.04 -1.18 3.84
CA GLY A 224 22.49 -0.43 2.70
C GLY A 224 21.61 -1.28 1.76
N ARG A 225 21.03 -2.36 2.25
CA ARG A 225 20.02 -3.17 1.56
C ARG A 225 19.04 -3.78 2.56
N VAL A 226 17.87 -4.16 2.08
CA VAL A 226 16.91 -4.91 2.89
C VAL A 226 17.15 -6.40 2.70
N LYS A 227 17.40 -7.11 3.80
CA LYS A 227 17.34 -8.57 3.87
C LYS A 227 15.86 -8.95 4.07
N PRO A 228 15.22 -9.63 3.13
CA PRO A 228 13.83 -10.00 3.25
C PRO A 228 13.53 -10.86 4.48
N ALA A 229 12.33 -10.76 5.00
CA ALA A 229 11.84 -11.67 6.03
C ALA A 229 11.81 -13.12 5.51
N SER A 230 12.02 -14.10 6.40
CA SER A 230 12.30 -15.50 6.04
C SER A 230 11.10 -16.44 6.07
N PHE A 231 9.89 -15.95 6.33
CA PHE A 231 8.68 -16.78 6.28
C PHE A 231 8.10 -16.87 4.86
N SER A 232 7.27 -17.90 4.61
CA SER A 232 6.62 -18.07 3.32
C SER A 232 5.24 -17.42 3.29
N ILE A 233 4.85 -16.90 2.13
CA ILE A 233 3.50 -16.40 1.86
C ILE A 233 2.95 -17.16 0.67
N SER A 234 1.70 -17.61 0.74
CA SER A 234 0.92 -18.13 -0.38
C SER A 234 -0.36 -17.34 -0.51
N ALA A 235 -0.56 -16.73 -1.67
CA ALA A 235 -1.67 -15.84 -1.94
C ALA A 235 -2.65 -16.43 -2.98
N SER A 236 -3.93 -16.11 -2.83
CA SER A 236 -4.98 -16.37 -3.82
C SER A 236 -5.84 -15.11 -3.95
N CYS A 237 -5.78 -14.46 -5.11
CA CYS A 237 -6.36 -13.13 -5.29
C CYS A 237 -7.62 -13.16 -6.13
N HIS A 238 -8.69 -12.61 -5.58
CA HIS A 238 -10.01 -12.61 -6.22
C HIS A 238 -10.54 -11.19 -6.38
N ARG A 239 -11.21 -10.91 -7.49
CA ARG A 239 -12.01 -9.71 -7.68
C ARG A 239 -13.47 -10.01 -7.33
N VAL A 240 -14.07 -9.16 -6.50
CA VAL A 240 -15.46 -9.30 -6.05
C VAL A 240 -16.29 -8.05 -6.36
N PRO A 241 -17.66 -8.15 -6.43
CA PRO A 241 -18.53 -7.03 -6.76
C PRO A 241 -18.72 -6.06 -5.55
N VAL A 242 -17.62 -5.62 -4.97
CA VAL A 242 -17.54 -4.59 -3.92
C VAL A 242 -16.97 -3.33 -4.54
N LEU A 243 -17.56 -2.17 -4.29
CA LEU A 243 -17.10 -0.91 -4.89
C LEU A 243 -15.71 -0.54 -4.37
N ASP A 244 -15.58 -0.34 -3.06
CA ASP A 244 -14.37 0.08 -2.37
C ASP A 244 -14.14 -0.77 -1.12
N GLY A 245 -12.89 -0.94 -0.73
CA GLY A 245 -12.47 -1.66 0.46
C GLY A 245 -12.20 -3.14 0.18
N HIS A 246 -10.91 -3.50 0.16
CA HIS A 246 -10.49 -4.89 0.04
C HIS A 246 -10.75 -5.67 1.33
N THR A 247 -10.94 -6.96 1.20
CA THR A 247 -11.07 -7.88 2.34
C THR A 247 -10.07 -9.02 2.16
N GLU A 248 -9.45 -9.46 3.24
CA GLU A 248 -8.51 -10.57 3.24
C GLU A 248 -8.87 -11.60 4.31
N ALA A 249 -8.83 -12.87 3.93
CA ALA A 249 -8.85 -13.98 4.86
C ALA A 249 -7.42 -14.50 5.01
N VAL A 250 -6.87 -14.46 6.23
CA VAL A 250 -5.46 -14.75 6.48
C VAL A 250 -5.30 -15.82 7.54
N TRP A 251 -4.43 -16.78 7.26
CA TRP A 251 -3.97 -17.82 8.19
C TRP A 251 -2.49 -17.57 8.45
N VAL A 252 -2.11 -17.55 9.73
CA VAL A 252 -0.72 -17.37 10.14
C VAL A 252 -0.30 -18.55 10.99
N ARG A 253 0.81 -19.20 10.60
CA ARG A 253 1.46 -20.21 11.41
C ARG A 253 2.68 -19.58 12.11
N PHE A 254 2.78 -19.83 13.39
CA PHE A 254 3.87 -19.36 14.24
C PHE A 254 4.81 -20.51 14.63
N SER A 255 6.07 -20.17 14.86
CA SER A 255 7.08 -21.10 15.40
C SER A 255 6.80 -21.44 16.87
N GLU A 256 6.13 -20.53 17.59
CA GLU A 256 5.79 -20.66 19.00
C GLU A 256 4.29 -20.88 19.18
N GLU A 257 3.90 -21.40 20.36
CA GLU A 257 2.49 -21.48 20.73
C GLU A 257 1.99 -20.09 21.12
N VAL A 258 0.98 -19.60 20.40
CA VAL A 258 0.40 -18.27 20.60
C VAL A 258 -1.10 -18.40 20.82
N SER A 259 -1.58 -17.84 21.90
CA SER A 259 -3.01 -17.80 22.20
C SER A 259 -3.74 -16.72 21.38
N VAL A 260 -5.05 -16.90 21.20
CA VAL A 260 -5.93 -15.89 20.57
C VAL A 260 -5.86 -14.56 21.32
N ASP A 261 -5.76 -14.59 22.65
CA ASP A 261 -5.72 -13.38 23.47
C ASP A 261 -4.40 -12.62 23.31
N GLU A 262 -3.27 -13.31 23.19
CA GLU A 262 -1.98 -12.68 22.89
C GLU A 262 -2.00 -11.97 21.53
N VAL A 263 -2.59 -12.59 20.51
CA VAL A 263 -2.78 -11.99 19.21
C VAL A 263 -3.70 -10.77 19.26
N LYS A 264 -4.85 -10.86 19.93
CA LYS A 264 -5.75 -9.72 20.13
C LYS A 264 -5.05 -8.57 20.85
N ASN A 265 -4.27 -8.87 21.88
CA ASN A 265 -3.48 -7.89 22.62
C ASN A 265 -2.40 -7.25 21.76
N ALA A 266 -1.75 -8.01 20.87
CA ALA A 266 -0.79 -7.48 19.92
C ALA A 266 -1.43 -6.40 19.03
N PHE A 267 -2.65 -6.63 18.52
CA PHE A 267 -3.38 -5.63 17.72
C PHE A 267 -3.87 -4.46 18.55
N LYS A 268 -4.47 -4.72 19.73
CA LYS A 268 -4.97 -3.66 20.61
C LYS A 268 -3.87 -2.67 21.03
N ASN A 269 -2.64 -3.16 21.15
CA ASN A 269 -1.50 -2.38 21.62
C ASN A 269 -0.62 -1.83 20.49
N PHE A 270 -0.88 -2.19 19.24
CA PHE A 270 -0.13 -1.64 18.12
C PHE A 270 -0.44 -0.15 17.96
N ARG A 271 0.60 0.66 17.91
CA ARG A 271 0.53 2.11 17.72
C ARG A 271 1.55 2.52 16.68
N SER A 272 1.24 3.58 15.97
CA SER A 272 2.20 4.28 15.13
C SER A 272 2.88 5.38 15.94
N GLU A 273 4.17 5.55 15.75
CA GLU A 273 4.94 6.70 16.29
C GLU A 273 4.84 7.93 15.39
N LEU A 274 4.17 7.80 14.24
CA LEU A 274 4.02 8.88 13.27
C LEU A 274 3.17 10.01 13.81
N LYS A 275 3.66 11.23 13.62
CA LYS A 275 2.98 12.48 13.94
C LYS A 275 2.75 13.31 12.69
N THR A 276 2.15 12.68 11.66
CA THR A 276 1.79 13.35 10.40
C THR A 276 0.31 13.72 10.40
N PRO A 277 -0.12 14.71 9.61
CA PRO A 277 -1.49 15.23 9.65
C PRO A 277 -2.59 14.19 9.43
N PHE A 278 -2.33 13.16 8.63
CA PHE A 278 -3.32 12.13 8.29
C PHE A 278 -3.00 10.76 8.88
N ALA A 279 -1.96 10.65 9.71
CA ALA A 279 -1.67 9.38 10.39
C ALA A 279 -2.83 9.00 11.32
N PRO A 280 -3.38 7.78 11.21
CA PRO A 280 -4.44 7.35 12.10
C PRO A 280 -3.89 7.12 13.50
N GLU A 281 -4.64 7.53 14.53
CA GLU A 281 -4.28 7.25 15.93
C GLU A 281 -4.15 5.73 16.17
N LYS A 282 -5.01 4.95 15.51
CA LYS A 282 -5.02 3.50 15.56
C LYS A 282 -4.93 2.92 14.16
N PRO A 283 -3.74 2.58 13.68
CA PRO A 283 -3.59 1.94 12.35
C PRO A 283 -4.37 0.63 12.23
N LEU A 284 -4.56 -0.08 13.36
CA LEU A 284 -5.31 -1.33 13.43
C LEU A 284 -6.50 -1.18 14.38
N ILE A 285 -7.70 -1.51 13.90
CA ILE A 285 -8.95 -1.47 14.68
C ILE A 285 -9.48 -2.88 14.85
N LEU A 286 -9.49 -3.39 16.09
CA LEU A 286 -10.05 -4.70 16.39
C LEU A 286 -11.58 -4.61 16.50
N ARG A 287 -12.28 -5.47 15.73
CA ARG A 287 -13.72 -5.68 15.77
C ARG A 287 -14.02 -6.94 16.56
N GLU A 288 -14.93 -6.84 17.51
CA GLU A 288 -15.36 -7.96 18.35
C GLU A 288 -16.67 -8.59 17.85
N GLU A 289 -17.40 -7.89 16.98
CA GLU A 289 -18.65 -8.37 16.41
C GLU A 289 -18.42 -9.61 15.53
N PRO A 290 -19.30 -10.62 15.57
CA PRO A 290 -19.09 -11.91 14.90
C PRO A 290 -19.16 -11.84 13.38
N ASP A 291 -19.70 -10.76 12.81
CA ASP A 291 -19.90 -10.54 11.38
C ASP A 291 -19.00 -9.40 10.81
N ARG A 292 -18.06 -8.87 11.62
CA ARG A 292 -17.13 -7.80 11.22
C ARG A 292 -15.68 -8.33 11.11
N PRO A 293 -14.86 -7.72 10.23
CA PRO A 293 -15.10 -6.53 9.41
C PRO A 293 -15.88 -6.82 8.13
N GLN A 294 -16.53 -5.77 7.63
CA GLN A 294 -17.24 -5.76 6.34
C GLN A 294 -16.83 -4.50 5.55
N PRO A 295 -16.49 -4.58 4.25
CA PRO A 295 -16.02 -3.42 3.47
C PRO A 295 -16.97 -2.22 3.57
N ARG A 296 -18.27 -2.47 3.42
CA ARG A 296 -19.30 -1.42 3.45
C ARG A 296 -19.38 -0.66 4.77
N LEU A 297 -19.00 -1.30 5.88
CA LEU A 297 -19.13 -0.77 7.23
C LEU A 297 -17.80 -0.32 7.85
N ASP A 298 -16.68 -0.80 7.31
CA ASP A 298 -15.37 -0.63 7.94
C ASP A 298 -14.35 0.14 7.10
N ARG A 299 -14.55 0.27 5.79
CA ARG A 299 -13.59 0.92 4.89
C ARG A 299 -13.25 2.36 5.27
N ASP A 300 -14.18 3.09 5.88
CA ASP A 300 -13.96 4.48 6.28
C ASP A 300 -13.39 4.62 7.70
N ALA A 301 -13.03 3.51 8.36
CA ALA A 301 -12.47 3.53 9.70
C ALA A 301 -11.13 4.31 9.73
N GLY A 302 -10.97 5.19 10.74
CA GLY A 302 -9.80 6.07 10.82
C GLY A 302 -9.66 7.00 9.60
N SER A 303 -10.77 7.50 9.08
CA SER A 303 -10.84 8.30 7.84
C SER A 303 -10.30 7.55 6.61
N GLY A 304 -10.53 6.23 6.55
CA GLY A 304 -10.01 5.36 5.50
C GLY A 304 -8.56 4.93 5.66
N MET A 305 -7.87 5.38 6.73
CA MET A 305 -6.44 5.13 6.94
C MET A 305 -6.15 3.99 7.93
N SER A 306 -7.18 3.28 8.41
CA SER A 306 -7.03 2.18 9.37
C SER A 306 -7.48 0.86 8.78
N VAL A 307 -6.80 -0.23 9.15
CA VAL A 307 -7.21 -1.59 8.82
C VAL A 307 -8.09 -2.15 9.94
N SER A 308 -9.31 -2.55 9.62
CA SER A 308 -10.21 -3.23 10.56
C SER A 308 -9.94 -4.74 10.57
N ILE A 309 -9.77 -5.30 11.77
CA ILE A 309 -9.44 -6.71 12.00
C ILE A 309 -10.52 -7.36 12.85
N GLY A 310 -10.99 -8.54 12.50
CA GLY A 310 -11.95 -9.27 13.29
C GLY A 310 -11.89 -10.78 13.05
N ARG A 311 -12.80 -11.51 13.72
CA ARG A 311 -12.95 -12.96 13.58
C ARG A 311 -11.66 -13.74 13.87
N ILE A 312 -10.88 -13.27 14.84
CA ILE A 312 -9.65 -13.95 15.27
C ILE A 312 -10.01 -15.22 16.01
N ARG A 313 -9.49 -16.35 15.57
CA ARG A 313 -9.71 -17.67 16.18
C ARG A 313 -8.53 -18.59 15.92
N ALA A 314 -8.34 -19.57 16.80
CA ALA A 314 -7.44 -20.68 16.54
C ALA A 314 -7.99 -21.56 15.41
N SER A 315 -7.13 -22.07 14.53
CA SER A 315 -7.51 -23.07 13.53
C SER A 315 -7.61 -24.45 14.19
N SER A 316 -8.72 -25.16 13.94
CA SER A 316 -8.96 -26.50 14.47
C SER A 316 -8.30 -27.62 13.64
N GLY A 317 -7.48 -27.28 12.63
CA GLY A 317 -7.03 -28.23 11.60
C GLY A 317 -5.52 -28.30 11.38
N GLY A 318 -4.72 -28.56 12.38
CA GLY A 318 -3.29 -28.87 12.24
C GLY A 318 -2.96 -30.37 12.32
N GLY A 319 -3.75 -31.26 11.71
CA GLY A 319 -3.55 -32.68 11.82
C GLY A 319 -4.01 -33.47 10.60
N GLY A 320 -3.35 -33.32 9.46
CA GLY A 320 -3.67 -34.06 8.25
C GLY A 320 -2.43 -34.56 7.52
N GLY A 321 -1.68 -35.48 8.12
CA GLY A 321 -0.64 -36.24 7.46
C GLY A 321 -0.77 -37.68 7.93
N SER A 322 -1.37 -38.54 7.12
CA SER A 322 -1.40 -40.00 7.30
C SER A 322 0.01 -40.57 7.38
N GLY A 323 0.42 -41.01 8.54
CA GLY A 323 1.71 -41.68 8.74
C GLY A 323 1.85 -42.09 10.18
N ALA A 324 1.23 -43.23 10.54
CA ALA A 324 1.37 -43.84 11.84
C ALA A 324 2.86 -44.14 12.12
N ARG A 325 3.44 -43.42 13.08
CA ARG A 325 4.54 -43.92 13.91
C ARG A 325 4.38 -43.39 15.31
N ARG A 326 4.09 -44.33 16.24
CA ARG A 326 4.25 -44.12 17.69
C ARG A 326 5.66 -43.61 17.97
N VAL A 327 5.77 -42.41 18.52
CA VAL A 327 6.93 -41.97 19.25
C VAL A 327 6.45 -41.46 20.59
N LYS A 328 7.06 -42.01 21.64
CA LYS A 328 6.81 -41.74 23.05
C LYS A 328 6.84 -40.24 23.35
N GLU A 329 5.98 -39.87 24.31
CA GLU A 329 5.90 -38.62 25.04
C GLU A 329 7.14 -37.71 24.97
N ARG A 330 6.98 -36.63 24.22
CA ARG A 330 7.60 -35.33 24.47
C ARG A 330 6.76 -34.26 23.77
N GLU A 331 6.18 -33.40 24.60
CA GLU A 331 5.59 -32.10 24.33
C GLU A 331 4.79 -31.91 23.04
N LYS A 332 3.48 -31.93 23.18
CA LYS A 332 2.51 -31.46 22.18
C LYS A 332 2.70 -29.96 21.98
N ARG A 333 3.53 -29.56 21.03
CA ARG A 333 3.50 -28.19 20.49
C ARG A 333 2.16 -28.05 19.76
N LYS A 334 1.21 -27.34 20.35
CA LYS A 334 0.04 -26.88 19.65
C LYS A 334 0.48 -25.74 18.71
N ARG A 335 0.60 -26.01 17.42
CA ARG A 335 0.77 -24.99 16.40
C ARG A 335 -0.50 -24.16 16.32
N GLY A 336 -0.40 -22.85 16.59
CA GLY A 336 -1.52 -21.92 16.47
C GLY A 336 -1.63 -21.42 15.03
N GLU A 337 -2.75 -21.71 14.36
CA GLU A 337 -3.15 -21.06 13.12
C GLU A 337 -4.28 -20.07 13.40
N ILE A 338 -4.20 -18.86 12.87
CA ILE A 338 -5.17 -17.79 13.11
C ILE A 338 -5.79 -17.32 11.82
N HIS A 339 -7.13 -17.29 11.77
CA HIS A 339 -7.94 -16.93 10.61
C HIS A 339 -8.50 -15.52 10.73
N ARG A 340 -8.49 -14.70 9.64
CA ARG A 340 -8.87 -13.30 9.68
C ARG A 340 -9.57 -12.80 8.42
N ALA A 341 -10.38 -11.76 8.59
CA ALA A 341 -10.92 -10.95 7.51
C ALA A 341 -10.64 -9.47 7.78
N TRP A 342 -10.28 -8.71 6.77
CA TRP A 342 -9.85 -7.32 6.87
C TRP A 342 -10.44 -6.46 5.76
N THR A 343 -10.60 -5.16 6.03
CA THR A 343 -11.03 -4.18 5.03
C THR A 343 -10.34 -2.84 5.22
N GLN A 344 -9.98 -2.21 4.13
CA GLN A 344 -9.43 -0.86 4.06
C GLN A 344 -10.01 -0.14 2.83
N HIS A 345 -10.01 1.19 2.85
CA HIS A 345 -10.34 2.01 1.69
C HIS A 345 -9.13 2.05 0.74
N ASP A 346 -9.39 1.94 -0.56
CA ASP A 346 -8.36 2.00 -1.60
C ASP A 346 -7.89 3.42 -1.89
#